data_2af70f872f51a3685201b99cda8c38f3
#
_entry.id   2af70f872f51a3685201b99cda8c38f3
#
_cell.length_a   1.000
_cell.length_b   1.000
_cell.length_c   1.000
_cell.angle_alpha   90.00
_cell.angle_beta   90.00
_cell.angle_gamma   90.00
#
_symmetry.space_group_name_H-M   'P 1'
#
loop_
_entity.id
_entity.type
_entity.pdbx_description
1 polymer ?
#
loop_
_entity_poly.entity_id
_entity_poly.type
_entity_poly.pdbx_seq_one_letter_code
_entity_poly.pdbx_strand_id
1 'polypeptide(L)'
;MITFLHTADWQIGKPFASIGDPAKRARVQQERIEAIRRIGGVVRERRAGFVVMAGDLFDSPTPANATVAAALGAIAALEVPVYCIPGNHDHGGPDSLWEQPFFKSEHRRLAANFHLLLEPGPVVVDAPGADGGPASVVLLSCPLRRRHEARDPTAWIRELDFTPFGDRPRIVIAHGSTTVFAPGGSSTDGAGSGFIGPGSTSQADEEEPAACGMNTLALDRLPLAELDYLALGDWHGFLAAGNKACYSGAPEIDRFPKPGQRPGHVAVVTVARGAEPRVEPVATGRFRWLVHSAALGADGPREFDDWLTEATRPVAAGQAGFDTCLARLELSGSVSLAERAELDRIIESWAARLLRLDLDDQTVLSPSPTEIRELAERPGDPIIACVAAELIAMLEPKTPASGGDAPPDPDVIRQAIYALHALVTAADPEPTADRPTPAPAAATPAMLPAEDTTQ
;
A
#
# COMPACT_ATOMS: atom_id res chain seq x y z
N MET A 1 11.04 28.81 19.76
CA MET A 1 10.73 27.46 19.23
C MET A 1 9.35 27.48 18.62
N ILE A 2 9.12 26.75 17.54
CA ILE A 2 7.84 26.66 16.83
C ILE A 2 7.52 25.20 16.61
N THR A 3 6.25 24.81 16.85
CA THR A 3 5.78 23.43 16.60
C THR A 3 4.82 23.45 15.41
N PHE A 4 5.03 22.56 14.46
CA PHE A 4 4.19 22.37 13.29
C PHE A 4 4.04 20.88 12.96
N LEU A 5 3.15 20.57 12.04
CA LEU A 5 2.93 19.22 11.55
C LEU A 5 3.46 19.12 10.13
N HIS A 6 4.25 18.09 9.85
CA HIS A 6 4.74 17.74 8.52
C HIS A 6 4.04 16.47 8.03
N THR A 7 3.49 16.53 6.83
CA THR A 7 2.80 15.45 6.12
C THR A 7 3.10 15.51 4.63
N ALA A 8 2.90 14.40 3.91
CA ALA A 8 3.06 14.29 2.46
C ALA A 8 2.21 13.14 1.90
N ASP A 9 2.18 12.98 0.60
CA ASP A 9 1.70 11.78 -0.10
C ASP A 9 0.26 11.38 0.29
N TRP A 10 -0.63 12.37 0.38
CA TRP A 10 -2.03 12.09 0.67
C TRP A 10 -2.71 11.34 -0.46
N GLN A 11 -2.30 11.54 -1.71
CA GLN A 11 -2.79 10.87 -2.92
C GLN A 11 -4.31 10.68 -2.92
N ILE A 12 -5.04 11.75 -2.64
CA ILE A 12 -6.50 11.75 -2.63
C ILE A 12 -7.00 11.48 -4.06
N GLY A 13 -7.93 10.54 -4.18
CA GLY A 13 -8.44 10.10 -5.47
C GLY A 13 -7.74 8.86 -6.04
N LYS A 14 -6.82 8.24 -5.29
CA LYS A 14 -6.20 6.97 -5.68
C LYS A 14 -7.26 5.93 -6.00
N PRO A 15 -7.18 5.26 -7.18
CA PRO A 15 -8.28 4.43 -7.68
C PRO A 15 -8.47 3.12 -6.93
N PHE A 16 -7.41 2.52 -6.35
CA PHE A 16 -7.44 1.18 -5.73
C PHE A 16 -8.12 0.14 -6.62
N ALA A 17 -7.74 0.10 -7.91
CA ALA A 17 -8.38 -0.70 -8.94
C ALA A 17 -8.33 -2.22 -8.66
N SER A 18 -7.32 -2.67 -7.92
CA SER A 18 -7.16 -4.06 -7.49
C SER A 18 -8.20 -4.52 -6.46
N ILE A 19 -8.96 -3.59 -5.84
CA ILE A 19 -10.09 -3.94 -4.98
C ILE A 19 -11.32 -4.10 -5.87
N GLY A 20 -11.72 -5.35 -6.16
CA GLY A 20 -12.81 -5.67 -7.07
C GLY A 20 -14.18 -5.18 -6.60
N ASP A 21 -14.48 -5.28 -5.29
CA ASP A 21 -15.73 -4.84 -4.70
C ASP A 21 -15.83 -3.30 -4.64
N PRO A 22 -16.82 -2.68 -5.33
CA PRO A 22 -16.96 -1.22 -5.35
C PRO A 22 -17.21 -0.59 -3.97
N ALA A 23 -17.92 -1.26 -3.07
CA ALA A 23 -18.20 -0.73 -1.73
C ALA A 23 -16.94 -0.74 -0.85
N LYS A 24 -16.18 -1.83 -0.88
CA LYS A 24 -14.88 -1.93 -0.22
C LYS A 24 -13.89 -0.90 -0.75
N ARG A 25 -13.83 -0.73 -2.08
CA ARG A 25 -13.00 0.27 -2.76
C ARG A 25 -13.35 1.69 -2.31
N ALA A 26 -14.63 2.05 -2.35
CA ALA A 26 -15.11 3.36 -1.91
C ALA A 26 -14.75 3.64 -0.45
N ARG A 27 -14.81 2.62 0.42
CA ARG A 27 -14.41 2.74 1.82
C ARG A 27 -12.92 3.05 1.97
N VAL A 28 -12.05 2.38 1.20
CA VAL A 28 -10.61 2.65 1.22
C VAL A 28 -10.31 4.06 0.70
N GLN A 29 -10.99 4.50 -0.34
CA GLN A 29 -10.86 5.86 -0.87
C GLN A 29 -11.32 6.92 0.16
N GLN A 30 -12.45 6.70 0.82
CA GLN A 30 -12.98 7.61 1.85
C GLN A 30 -12.05 7.72 3.06
N GLU A 31 -11.39 6.64 3.44
CA GLU A 31 -10.49 6.63 4.60
C GLU A 31 -9.30 7.58 4.44
N ARG A 32 -8.86 7.86 3.21
CA ARG A 32 -7.83 8.86 2.96
C ARG A 32 -8.29 10.28 3.33
N ILE A 33 -9.56 10.61 3.10
CA ILE A 33 -10.17 11.87 3.57
C ILE A 33 -10.29 11.87 5.10
N GLU A 34 -10.68 10.75 5.69
CA GLU A 34 -10.77 10.63 7.16
C GLU A 34 -9.39 10.76 7.84
N ALA A 35 -8.31 10.33 7.17
CA ALA A 35 -6.96 10.53 7.66
C ALA A 35 -6.63 12.04 7.82
N ILE A 36 -7.08 12.91 6.90
CA ILE A 36 -6.92 14.37 7.04
C ILE A 36 -7.62 14.88 8.31
N ARG A 37 -8.82 14.36 8.60
CA ARG A 37 -9.54 14.73 9.84
C ARG A 37 -8.79 14.30 11.09
N ARG A 38 -8.13 13.12 11.07
CA ARG A 38 -7.26 12.67 12.18
C ARG A 38 -6.05 13.58 12.35
N ILE A 39 -5.47 14.07 11.24
CA ILE A 39 -4.41 15.11 11.28
C ILE A 39 -4.89 16.31 12.09
N GLY A 40 -6.13 16.79 11.88
CA GLY A 40 -6.73 17.87 12.68
C GLY A 40 -6.78 17.55 14.17
N GLY A 41 -7.02 16.30 14.56
CA GLY A 41 -6.89 15.85 15.94
C GLY A 41 -5.48 16.04 16.50
N VAL A 42 -4.46 15.59 15.76
CA VAL A 42 -3.04 15.74 16.13
C VAL A 42 -2.65 17.22 16.22
N VAL A 43 -3.07 18.06 15.26
CA VAL A 43 -2.84 19.52 15.27
C VAL A 43 -3.31 20.13 16.58
N ARG A 44 -4.54 19.84 17.01
CA ARG A 44 -5.12 20.37 18.26
C ARG A 44 -4.40 19.84 19.50
N GLU A 45 -4.16 18.52 19.55
CA GLU A 45 -3.49 17.88 20.68
C GLU A 45 -2.09 18.43 20.91
N ARG A 46 -1.34 18.57 19.83
CA ARG A 46 0.07 19.01 19.85
C ARG A 46 0.23 20.53 19.75
N ARG A 47 -0.87 21.28 19.61
CA ARG A 47 -0.89 22.73 19.42
C ARG A 47 0.03 23.18 18.29
N ALA A 48 0.01 22.45 17.17
CA ALA A 48 0.78 22.80 15.99
C ALA A 48 0.24 24.10 15.40
N GLY A 49 1.12 25.05 15.13
CA GLY A 49 0.74 26.38 14.62
C GLY A 49 0.34 26.36 13.15
N PHE A 50 0.82 25.41 12.38
CA PHE A 50 0.53 25.21 10.96
C PHE A 50 0.86 23.77 10.52
N VAL A 51 0.47 23.45 9.29
CA VAL A 51 0.79 22.19 8.62
C VAL A 51 1.66 22.48 7.40
N VAL A 52 2.70 21.67 7.20
CA VAL A 52 3.49 21.62 5.97
C VAL A 52 3.12 20.33 5.23
N MET A 53 2.74 20.47 3.97
CA MET A 53 2.46 19.36 3.08
C MET A 53 3.48 19.31 1.95
N ALA A 54 4.33 18.29 1.98
CA ALA A 54 5.47 18.14 1.08
C ALA A 54 5.10 17.37 -0.20
N GLY A 55 4.03 17.76 -0.89
CA GLY A 55 3.64 17.27 -2.21
C GLY A 55 2.68 16.08 -2.21
N ASP A 56 2.15 15.78 -3.38
CA ASP A 56 1.23 14.68 -3.68
C ASP A 56 -0.07 14.72 -2.85
N LEU A 57 -0.75 15.87 -2.89
CA LEU A 57 -2.10 15.99 -2.33
C LEU A 57 -3.09 15.10 -3.09
N PHE A 58 -2.99 15.08 -4.41
CA PHE A 58 -3.83 14.26 -5.28
C PHE A 58 -3.00 13.18 -5.98
N ASP A 59 -3.62 12.01 -6.20
CA ASP A 59 -3.01 10.87 -6.90
C ASP A 59 -2.85 11.09 -8.42
N SER A 60 -3.55 12.08 -8.96
CA SER A 60 -3.60 12.37 -10.39
C SER A 60 -3.62 13.87 -10.65
N PRO A 61 -3.02 14.35 -11.76
CA PRO A 61 -3.12 15.75 -12.17
C PRO A 61 -4.54 16.17 -12.59
N THR A 62 -5.47 15.21 -12.74
CA THR A 62 -6.85 15.44 -13.15
C THR A 62 -7.87 14.76 -12.23
N PRO A 63 -7.88 15.06 -10.92
CA PRO A 63 -8.85 14.48 -10.01
C PRO A 63 -10.27 14.94 -10.34
N ALA A 64 -11.27 14.11 -10.02
CA ALA A 64 -12.66 14.51 -10.17
C ALA A 64 -13.01 15.73 -9.28
N ASN A 65 -13.92 16.59 -9.75
CA ASN A 65 -14.35 17.77 -9.02
C ASN A 65 -14.85 17.47 -7.60
N ALA A 66 -15.57 16.35 -7.43
CA ALA A 66 -16.03 15.91 -6.11
C ALA A 66 -14.86 15.58 -5.16
N THR A 67 -13.80 14.96 -5.70
CA THR A 67 -12.56 14.66 -4.96
C THR A 67 -11.86 15.94 -4.50
N VAL A 68 -11.76 16.93 -5.39
CA VAL A 68 -11.19 18.25 -5.07
C VAL A 68 -11.98 18.94 -3.95
N ALA A 69 -13.31 18.99 -4.07
CA ALA A 69 -14.16 19.61 -3.05
C ALA A 69 -14.07 18.90 -1.70
N ALA A 70 -14.01 17.55 -1.68
CA ALA A 70 -13.87 16.77 -0.46
C ALA A 70 -12.52 17.02 0.24
N ALA A 71 -11.42 17.07 -0.53
CA ALA A 71 -10.08 17.36 -0.01
C ALA A 71 -10.01 18.76 0.58
N LEU A 72 -10.48 19.78 -0.14
CA LEU A 72 -10.50 21.17 0.33
C LEU A 72 -11.37 21.33 1.59
N GLY A 73 -12.54 20.66 1.65
CA GLY A 73 -13.38 20.64 2.84
C GLY A 73 -12.70 20.02 4.06
N ALA A 74 -11.92 18.95 3.85
CA ALA A 74 -11.16 18.32 4.92
C ALA A 74 -9.96 19.19 5.38
N ILE A 75 -9.29 19.88 4.46
CA ILE A 75 -8.22 20.84 4.77
C ILE A 75 -8.76 22.03 5.58
N ALA A 76 -9.92 22.56 5.20
CA ALA A 76 -10.57 23.63 5.95
C ALA A 76 -10.80 23.27 7.42
N ALA A 77 -11.19 22.02 7.68
CA ALA A 77 -11.45 21.52 9.03
C ALA A 77 -10.19 21.33 9.91
N LEU A 78 -8.99 21.55 9.36
CA LEU A 78 -7.76 21.58 10.16
C LEU A 78 -7.64 22.85 11.02
N GLU A 79 -8.31 23.94 10.60
CA GLU A 79 -8.41 25.22 11.33
C GLU A 79 -7.07 25.91 11.61
N VAL A 80 -5.99 25.48 10.97
CA VAL A 80 -4.66 26.08 10.97
C VAL A 80 -4.19 26.30 9.54
N PRO A 81 -3.24 27.23 9.29
CA PRO A 81 -2.64 27.37 7.96
C PRO A 81 -2.01 26.06 7.47
N VAL A 82 -2.26 25.71 6.21
CA VAL A 82 -1.66 24.54 5.53
C VAL A 82 -0.85 25.04 4.34
N TYR A 83 0.46 24.86 4.38
CA TYR A 83 1.37 25.24 3.30
C TYR A 83 1.73 24.01 2.50
N CYS A 84 1.34 23.99 1.23
CA CYS A 84 1.48 22.84 0.34
C CYS A 84 2.32 23.19 -0.87
N ILE A 85 3.25 22.32 -1.24
CA ILE A 85 3.88 22.32 -2.57
C ILE A 85 3.25 21.22 -3.42
N PRO A 86 3.23 21.33 -4.76
CA PRO A 86 2.96 20.22 -5.66
C PRO A 86 4.05 19.14 -5.59
N GLY A 87 3.63 17.85 -5.73
CA GLY A 87 4.51 16.72 -5.93
C GLY A 87 4.60 16.31 -7.40
N ASN A 88 4.90 15.04 -7.67
CA ASN A 88 5.00 14.51 -9.05
C ASN A 88 3.65 14.04 -9.60
N HIS A 89 2.72 13.62 -8.75
CA HIS A 89 1.36 13.23 -9.17
C HIS A 89 0.48 14.45 -9.49
N ASP A 90 0.66 15.55 -8.79
CA ASP A 90 -0.15 16.76 -8.88
C ASP A 90 0.67 18.02 -9.22
N HIS A 91 1.70 17.87 -10.06
CA HIS A 91 2.70 18.88 -10.36
C HIS A 91 2.15 20.26 -10.74
N GLY A 92 2.91 21.33 -10.40
CA GLY A 92 2.51 22.73 -10.49
C GLY A 92 2.85 23.45 -11.80
N GLY A 93 2.96 22.72 -12.93
CA GLY A 93 3.25 23.32 -14.24
C GLY A 93 2.08 24.09 -14.85
N PRO A 94 2.28 24.71 -16.02
CA PRO A 94 1.20 25.33 -16.77
C PRO A 94 0.06 24.34 -17.03
N ASP A 95 -1.18 24.85 -17.03
CA ASP A 95 -2.41 24.07 -17.22
C ASP A 95 -2.66 22.98 -16.16
N SER A 96 -1.92 23.02 -15.05
CA SER A 96 -2.10 22.08 -13.93
C SER A 96 -3.47 22.23 -13.26
N LEU A 97 -3.83 21.23 -12.46
CA LEU A 97 -5.01 21.26 -11.58
C LEU A 97 -5.16 22.60 -10.83
N TRP A 98 -4.05 23.11 -10.32
CA TRP A 98 -3.99 24.30 -9.47
C TRP A 98 -4.41 25.59 -10.19
N GLU A 99 -4.33 25.60 -11.53
CA GLU A 99 -4.74 26.73 -12.35
C GLU A 99 -6.18 26.62 -12.84
N GLN A 100 -6.82 25.47 -12.71
CA GLN A 100 -8.17 25.25 -13.20
C GLN A 100 -9.21 26.13 -12.49
N PRO A 101 -10.19 26.68 -13.22
CA PRO A 101 -11.21 27.56 -12.67
C PRO A 101 -12.01 26.93 -11.50
N PHE A 102 -12.32 25.63 -11.63
CA PHE A 102 -13.03 24.91 -10.58
C PHE A 102 -12.20 24.87 -9.27
N PHE A 103 -10.94 24.46 -9.34
CA PHE A 103 -10.06 24.43 -8.17
C PHE A 103 -9.96 25.82 -7.52
N LYS A 104 -9.64 26.84 -8.32
CA LYS A 104 -9.51 28.23 -7.82
C LYS A 104 -10.79 28.76 -7.14
N SER A 105 -11.96 28.38 -7.67
CA SER A 105 -13.25 28.74 -7.10
C SER A 105 -13.50 28.06 -5.76
N GLU A 106 -13.34 26.73 -5.73
CA GLU A 106 -13.59 25.95 -4.52
C GLU A 106 -12.55 26.21 -3.43
N HIS A 107 -11.28 26.40 -3.79
CA HIS A 107 -10.24 26.80 -2.86
C HIS A 107 -10.60 28.09 -2.11
N ARG A 108 -10.97 29.15 -2.84
CA ARG A 108 -11.38 30.43 -2.23
C ARG A 108 -12.63 30.29 -1.36
N ARG A 109 -13.54 29.40 -1.73
CA ARG A 109 -14.81 29.22 -1.02
C ARG A 109 -14.69 28.36 0.22
N LEU A 110 -13.90 27.28 0.18
CA LEU A 110 -13.88 26.25 1.20
C LEU A 110 -12.66 26.32 2.12
N ALA A 111 -11.47 26.59 1.58
CA ALA A 111 -10.22 26.38 2.29
C ALA A 111 -9.34 27.65 2.28
N ALA A 112 -9.80 28.72 2.92
CA ALA A 112 -9.03 29.96 3.06
C ALA A 112 -7.70 29.77 3.84
N ASN A 113 -7.60 28.72 4.62
CA ASN A 113 -6.40 28.32 5.35
C ASN A 113 -5.40 27.50 4.52
N PHE A 114 -5.72 27.18 3.26
CA PHE A 114 -4.82 26.44 2.36
C PHE A 114 -3.97 27.40 1.53
N HIS A 115 -2.65 27.30 1.67
CA HIS A 115 -1.67 28.15 0.99
C HIS A 115 -0.82 27.28 0.04
N LEU A 116 -1.11 27.39 -1.25
CA LEU A 116 -0.41 26.64 -2.29
C LEU A 116 0.85 27.41 -2.73
N LEU A 117 2.00 26.77 -2.62
CA LEU A 117 3.31 27.30 -2.96
C LEU A 117 3.76 26.75 -4.32
N LEU A 118 3.41 27.46 -5.41
CA LEU A 118 3.68 27.02 -6.79
C LEU A 118 5.05 27.45 -7.31
N GLU A 119 5.66 28.45 -6.70
CA GLU A 119 6.94 28.99 -7.15
C GLU A 119 8.06 28.68 -6.14
N PRO A 120 9.28 28.35 -6.62
CA PRO A 120 10.44 28.27 -5.75
C PRO A 120 10.71 29.61 -5.09
N GLY A 121 10.97 29.60 -3.80
CA GLY A 121 11.29 30.84 -3.08
C GLY A 121 11.05 30.78 -1.58
N PRO A 122 11.53 31.81 -0.84
CA PRO A 122 11.30 31.94 0.57
C PRO A 122 9.92 32.59 0.85
N VAL A 123 9.21 32.03 1.82
CA VAL A 123 7.93 32.56 2.32
C VAL A 123 8.05 32.72 3.83
N VAL A 124 7.89 33.95 4.32
CA VAL A 124 7.85 34.21 5.77
C VAL A 124 6.43 33.96 6.28
N VAL A 125 6.33 33.13 7.29
CA VAL A 125 5.07 32.70 7.88
C VAL A 125 5.05 33.03 9.36
N ASP A 126 3.98 33.68 9.80
CA ASP A 126 3.73 33.92 11.21
C ASP A 126 3.04 32.71 11.83
N ALA A 127 3.54 32.30 12.98
CA ALA A 127 3.01 31.17 13.73
C ALA A 127 3.13 31.43 15.24
N PRO A 128 2.30 30.79 16.08
CA PRO A 128 2.51 30.85 17.52
C PRO A 128 3.82 30.16 17.91
N GLY A 129 4.60 30.81 18.75
CA GLY A 129 5.72 30.17 19.43
C GLY A 129 5.26 29.09 20.40
N ALA A 130 6.15 28.20 20.81
CA ALA A 130 5.84 27.15 21.79
C ALA A 130 5.42 27.71 23.15
N ASP A 131 5.76 28.94 23.45
CA ASP A 131 5.36 29.73 24.62
C ASP A 131 4.03 30.47 24.44
N GLY A 132 3.41 30.38 23.25
CA GLY A 132 2.19 31.09 22.87
C GLY A 132 2.43 32.54 22.42
N GLY A 133 3.67 33.03 22.40
CA GLY A 133 4.01 34.33 21.88
C GLY A 133 4.07 34.36 20.34
N PRO A 134 4.12 35.57 19.73
CA PRO A 134 4.27 35.72 18.29
C PRO A 134 5.66 35.20 17.85
N ALA A 135 5.69 34.41 16.83
CA ALA A 135 6.92 33.91 16.20
C ALA A 135 6.74 33.82 14.69
N SER A 136 7.83 33.67 13.95
CA SER A 136 7.76 33.48 12.51
C SER A 136 8.84 32.50 12.05
N VAL A 137 8.57 31.81 10.95
CA VAL A 137 9.50 30.90 10.29
C VAL A 137 9.65 31.29 8.82
N VAL A 138 10.70 30.79 8.17
CA VAL A 138 10.90 30.90 6.73
C VAL A 138 10.69 29.53 6.11
N LEU A 139 9.70 29.41 5.25
CA LEU A 139 9.49 28.22 4.41
C LEU A 139 10.24 28.43 3.10
N LEU A 140 11.09 27.49 2.72
CA LEU A 140 11.84 27.48 1.46
C LEU A 140 11.14 26.47 0.54
N SER A 141 10.26 26.97 -0.34
CA SER A 141 9.43 26.11 -1.17
C SER A 141 10.18 25.58 -2.40
N CYS A 142 10.10 24.27 -2.64
CA CYS A 142 10.73 23.57 -3.77
C CYS A 142 9.69 22.73 -4.52
N PRO A 143 8.68 23.36 -5.17
CA PRO A 143 7.61 22.66 -5.86
C PRO A 143 8.08 21.94 -7.10
N LEU A 144 7.51 20.78 -7.44
CA LEU A 144 7.68 20.15 -8.73
C LEU A 144 6.77 20.81 -9.77
N ARG A 145 7.35 21.20 -10.89
CA ARG A 145 6.62 21.82 -12.01
C ARG A 145 6.23 20.82 -13.10
N ARG A 146 6.80 19.61 -13.04
CA ARG A 146 6.53 18.50 -13.96
C ARG A 146 6.54 17.20 -13.20
N ARG A 147 5.87 16.19 -13.72
CA ARG A 147 5.87 14.84 -13.17
C ARG A 147 7.29 14.27 -12.99
N HIS A 148 8.15 14.53 -13.98
CA HIS A 148 9.55 14.11 -14.00
C HIS A 148 10.42 15.36 -14.17
N GLU A 149 11.03 15.80 -13.09
CA GLU A 149 11.94 16.94 -13.06
C GLU A 149 13.39 16.45 -13.07
N ALA A 150 14.14 16.84 -14.13
CA ALA A 150 15.55 16.46 -14.25
C ALA A 150 16.48 17.35 -13.43
N ARG A 151 16.01 18.55 -13.04
CA ARG A 151 16.77 19.48 -12.22
C ARG A 151 16.39 19.33 -10.76
N ASP A 152 17.37 19.35 -9.89
CA ASP A 152 17.17 19.40 -8.45
C ASP A 152 16.32 20.63 -8.05
N PRO A 153 15.09 20.45 -7.57
CA PRO A 153 14.21 21.56 -7.22
C PRO A 153 14.73 22.39 -6.03
N THR A 154 15.70 21.87 -5.27
CA THR A 154 16.31 22.57 -4.13
C THR A 154 17.53 23.41 -4.53
N ALA A 155 17.97 23.34 -5.80
CA ALA A 155 19.24 23.96 -6.23
C ALA A 155 19.33 25.46 -5.98
N TRP A 156 18.22 26.19 -6.06
CA TRP A 156 18.15 27.63 -5.84
C TRP A 156 18.54 28.06 -4.40
N ILE A 157 18.39 27.17 -3.42
CA ILE A 157 18.72 27.45 -2.01
C ILE A 157 20.23 27.66 -1.82
N ARG A 158 21.04 27.09 -2.69
CA ARG A 158 22.53 27.18 -2.62
C ARG A 158 23.04 28.59 -2.82
N GLU A 159 22.31 29.42 -3.56
CA GLU A 159 22.65 30.80 -3.90
C GLU A 159 21.86 31.82 -3.08
N LEU A 160 21.01 31.35 -2.12
CA LEU A 160 20.16 32.20 -1.33
C LEU A 160 20.96 33.00 -0.29
N ASP A 161 20.70 34.31 -0.24
CA ASP A 161 21.17 35.15 0.87
C ASP A 161 20.21 34.97 2.07
N PHE A 162 20.71 34.41 3.14
CA PHE A 162 19.95 34.17 4.37
C PHE A 162 19.93 35.37 5.33
N THR A 163 20.74 36.40 5.09
CA THR A 163 20.85 37.60 5.94
C THR A 163 19.51 38.27 6.25
N PRO A 164 18.55 38.41 5.28
CA PRO A 164 17.28 39.05 5.54
C PRO A 164 16.34 38.31 6.51
N PHE A 165 16.63 37.03 6.76
CA PHE A 165 15.76 36.21 7.59
C PHE A 165 16.13 36.26 9.10
N GLY A 166 17.29 36.78 9.47
CA GLY A 166 17.73 36.88 10.86
C GLY A 166 17.66 35.54 11.59
N ASP A 167 17.15 35.57 12.81
CA ASP A 167 17.05 34.38 13.70
C ASP A 167 15.79 33.54 13.48
N ARG A 168 15.08 33.70 12.35
CA ARG A 168 13.93 32.87 12.04
C ARG A 168 14.37 31.46 11.67
N PRO A 169 13.73 30.41 12.21
CA PRO A 169 13.94 29.04 11.75
C PRO A 169 13.64 28.90 10.26
N ARG A 170 14.40 28.07 9.54
CA ARG A 170 14.32 27.89 8.08
C ARG A 170 13.98 26.46 7.77
N ILE A 171 12.86 26.27 7.11
CA ILE A 171 12.28 24.96 6.80
C ILE A 171 12.24 24.80 5.28
N VAL A 172 12.94 23.83 4.73
CA VAL A 172 12.82 23.44 3.32
C VAL A 172 11.60 22.52 3.17
N ILE A 173 10.82 22.74 2.12
CA ILE A 173 9.72 21.85 1.73
C ILE A 173 10.02 21.38 0.32
N ALA A 174 10.26 20.06 0.15
CA ALA A 174 10.65 19.47 -1.14
C ALA A 174 9.98 18.10 -1.34
N HIS A 175 9.77 17.74 -2.60
CA HIS A 175 9.22 16.45 -2.98
C HIS A 175 10.15 15.75 -3.96
N GLY A 176 10.58 14.52 -3.63
CA GLY A 176 11.47 13.71 -4.44
C GLY A 176 12.35 12.79 -3.62
N SER A 177 13.10 11.93 -4.31
CA SER A 177 13.96 10.92 -3.70
C SER A 177 15.38 11.44 -3.43
N THR A 178 16.07 10.89 -2.42
CA THR A 178 17.47 11.17 -2.15
C THR A 178 18.26 9.88 -1.99
N THR A 179 19.48 9.87 -2.52
CA THR A 179 20.41 8.73 -2.41
C THR A 179 21.29 8.76 -1.17
N VAL A 180 21.40 9.93 -0.52
CA VAL A 180 22.39 10.17 0.57
C VAL A 180 22.06 9.45 1.86
N PHE A 181 20.80 9.09 2.08
CA PHE A 181 20.30 8.54 3.35
C PHE A 181 19.56 7.21 3.22
N ALA A 182 19.84 6.43 2.15
CA ALA A 182 19.23 5.10 2.02
C ALA A 182 19.67 4.20 3.20
N PRO A 183 18.73 3.64 3.98
CA PRO A 183 19.09 2.70 5.06
C PRO A 183 19.75 1.46 4.47
N GLY A 184 21.04 1.24 4.74
CA GLY A 184 21.81 0.09 4.26
C GLY A 184 22.73 0.35 3.09
N GLY A 185 22.98 1.59 2.71
CA GLY A 185 23.86 1.94 1.60
C GLY A 185 25.33 1.79 1.95
N SER A 186 25.94 0.63 1.69
CA SER A 186 27.30 0.52 1.20
C SER A 186 27.29 0.96 -0.27
N SER A 187 28.13 1.91 -0.59
CA SER A 187 28.43 2.39 -1.94
C SER A 187 28.66 1.27 -2.93
N THR A 188 28.19 1.48 -4.18
CA THR A 188 28.52 0.70 -5.39
C THR A 188 27.99 -0.74 -5.38
N ASP A 189 26.80 -0.93 -6.01
CA ASP A 189 26.73 -1.81 -7.19
C ASP A 189 25.33 -1.72 -7.78
N GLY A 190 25.29 -1.66 -9.09
CA GLY A 190 24.10 -1.47 -9.87
C GLY A 190 23.13 -2.62 -9.79
N ALA A 191 21.92 -2.32 -10.18
CA ALA A 191 20.88 -3.25 -10.61
C ALA A 191 20.55 -4.39 -9.61
N GLY A 192 19.84 -4.09 -8.55
CA GLY A 192 19.08 -5.09 -7.81
C GLY A 192 17.95 -5.65 -8.67
N SER A 193 18.26 -6.68 -9.43
CA SER A 193 17.31 -7.57 -10.09
C SER A 193 16.35 -8.13 -9.02
N GLY A 194 15.19 -7.49 -8.87
CA GLY A 194 14.07 -8.11 -8.17
C GLY A 194 13.62 -9.32 -8.98
N PHE A 195 13.76 -10.49 -8.40
CA PHE A 195 13.28 -11.74 -8.96
C PHE A 195 11.75 -11.66 -9.08
N ILE A 196 11.27 -11.34 -10.29
CA ILE A 196 9.84 -11.44 -10.62
C ILE A 196 9.61 -12.89 -11.03
N GLY A 197 9.03 -13.68 -10.12
CA GLY A 197 8.48 -14.98 -10.48
C GLY A 197 7.32 -14.81 -11.47
N PRO A 198 7.18 -15.68 -12.48
CA PRO A 198 6.09 -15.58 -13.45
C PRO A 198 4.78 -16.02 -12.77
N GLY A 199 3.89 -15.09 -12.46
CA GLY A 199 2.56 -15.45 -11.97
C GLY A 199 1.74 -14.39 -11.23
N SER A 200 2.28 -13.24 -10.87
CA SER A 200 1.51 -12.23 -10.14
C SER A 200 0.77 -11.29 -11.09
N THR A 201 -0.55 -11.42 -11.19
CA THR A 201 -1.44 -10.60 -12.01
C THR A 201 -2.00 -9.36 -11.30
N SER A 202 -1.34 -8.84 -10.25
CA SER A 202 -1.81 -7.67 -9.49
C SER A 202 -0.92 -6.43 -9.63
N GLN A 203 -0.49 -6.08 -10.85
CA GLN A 203 0.37 -4.91 -11.11
C GLN A 203 -0.36 -3.55 -11.15
N ALA A 204 -1.67 -3.48 -10.93
CA ALA A 204 -2.44 -2.25 -11.15
C ALA A 204 -2.27 -1.16 -10.08
N ASP A 205 -1.71 -1.48 -8.89
CA ASP A 205 -1.53 -0.54 -7.77
C ASP A 205 -0.06 -0.32 -7.39
N GLU A 206 0.88 -0.89 -8.14
CA GLU A 206 2.32 -0.66 -7.90
C GLU A 206 2.76 0.62 -8.61
N GLU A 207 3.57 1.43 -7.94
CA GLU A 207 4.19 2.61 -8.55
C GLU A 207 4.93 2.22 -9.83
N GLU A 208 4.78 3.05 -10.87
CA GLU A 208 5.75 3.03 -11.96
C GLU A 208 7.16 3.15 -11.35
N PRO A 209 8.12 2.29 -11.75
CA PRO A 209 9.48 2.40 -11.26
C PRO A 209 9.94 3.84 -11.48
N ALA A 210 10.39 4.50 -10.41
CA ALA A 210 10.91 5.86 -10.48
C ALA A 210 11.93 5.91 -11.62
N ALA A 211 11.70 6.79 -12.60
CA ALA A 211 12.61 6.95 -13.72
C ALA A 211 13.97 7.32 -13.12
N CYS A 212 14.96 6.46 -13.28
CA CYS A 212 16.27 6.57 -12.63
C CYS A 212 16.84 7.99 -12.81
N GLY A 213 17.05 8.71 -11.69
CA GLY A 213 17.62 10.06 -11.70
C GLY A 213 16.63 11.22 -11.85
N MET A 214 15.31 10.99 -11.94
CA MET A 214 14.32 12.06 -11.93
C MET A 214 13.85 12.40 -10.51
N ASN A 215 13.42 13.66 -10.30
CA ASN A 215 12.98 14.19 -9.01
C ASN A 215 14.00 13.97 -7.86
N THR A 216 15.31 13.98 -8.19
CA THR A 216 16.36 13.72 -7.21
C THR A 216 16.70 14.98 -6.42
N LEU A 217 16.74 14.88 -5.10
CA LEU A 217 17.10 15.92 -4.17
C LEU A 217 18.58 15.76 -3.76
N ALA A 218 19.44 16.71 -4.13
CA ALA A 218 20.85 16.71 -3.75
C ALA A 218 21.05 17.39 -2.38
N LEU A 219 20.57 16.75 -1.32
CA LEU A 219 20.56 17.29 0.04
C LEU A 219 21.97 17.54 0.59
N ASP A 220 22.96 16.78 0.14
CA ASP A 220 24.39 16.96 0.46
C ASP A 220 24.97 18.29 -0.04
N ARG A 221 24.31 18.93 -1.01
CA ARG A 221 24.74 20.21 -1.61
C ARG A 221 24.06 21.41 -0.96
N LEU A 222 23.15 21.20 -0.04
CA LEU A 222 22.46 22.27 0.66
C LEU A 222 23.33 22.89 1.78
N PRO A 223 23.20 24.19 2.06
CA PRO A 223 23.90 24.83 3.17
C PRO A 223 23.24 24.44 4.52
N LEU A 224 23.43 23.20 4.96
CA LEU A 224 22.73 22.62 6.13
C LEU A 224 22.94 23.39 7.44
N ALA A 225 24.02 24.18 7.57
CA ALA A 225 24.24 25.06 8.72
C ALA A 225 23.22 26.20 8.78
N GLU A 226 22.69 26.62 7.63
CA GLU A 226 21.67 27.66 7.50
C GLU A 226 20.24 27.13 7.59
N LEU A 227 20.05 25.81 7.57
CA LEU A 227 18.74 25.18 7.57
C LEU A 227 18.46 24.49 8.90
N ASP A 228 17.23 24.53 9.37
CA ASP A 228 16.81 23.96 10.64
C ASP A 228 15.98 22.68 10.46
N TYR A 229 15.26 22.53 9.31
CA TYR A 229 14.53 21.32 9.00
C TYR A 229 14.28 21.18 7.49
N LEU A 230 14.24 19.93 7.01
CA LEU A 230 13.89 19.56 5.63
C LEU A 230 12.69 18.63 5.65
N ALA A 231 11.53 19.16 5.27
CA ALA A 231 10.28 18.40 5.11
C ALA A 231 10.22 17.79 3.72
N LEU A 232 10.29 16.45 3.64
CA LEU A 232 10.37 15.71 2.39
C LEU A 232 9.11 14.87 2.14
N GLY A 233 8.67 14.78 0.89
CA GLY A 233 7.65 13.86 0.36
C GLY A 233 8.22 12.98 -0.74
N ASP A 234 7.43 12.01 -1.26
CA ASP A 234 7.73 10.97 -2.25
C ASP A 234 7.93 9.57 -1.63
N TRP A 235 8.40 9.50 -0.39
CA TRP A 235 8.55 8.25 0.33
C TRP A 235 7.37 8.02 1.28
N HIS A 236 6.55 7.00 1.01
CA HIS A 236 5.28 6.78 1.72
C HIS A 236 5.42 6.23 3.15
N GLY A 237 6.63 5.83 3.58
CA GLY A 237 6.91 5.44 4.96
C GLY A 237 7.61 6.56 5.73
N PHE A 238 7.36 6.65 7.05
CA PHE A 238 8.13 7.55 7.90
C PHE A 238 9.62 7.14 7.88
N LEU A 239 10.50 8.10 7.55
CA LEU A 239 11.93 7.87 7.45
C LEU A 239 12.71 9.12 7.86
N ALA A 240 13.53 9.02 8.92
CA ALA A 240 14.49 10.06 9.22
C ALA A 240 15.68 9.97 8.25
N ALA A 241 15.93 11.05 7.52
CA ALA A 241 16.99 11.16 6.52
C ALA A 241 18.12 12.04 7.06
N GLY A 242 18.81 11.58 8.11
CA GLY A 242 19.79 12.36 8.87
C GLY A 242 19.16 13.18 9.99
N ASN A 243 19.90 14.14 10.55
CA ASN A 243 19.48 14.85 11.77
C ASN A 243 18.44 15.96 11.50
N LYS A 244 18.35 16.46 10.27
CA LYS A 244 17.48 17.61 9.92
C LYS A 244 16.46 17.31 8.85
N ALA A 245 16.52 16.16 8.20
CA ALA A 245 15.63 15.78 7.10
C ALA A 245 14.74 14.60 7.50
N CYS A 246 13.50 14.64 7.06
CA CYS A 246 12.53 13.57 7.32
C CYS A 246 11.52 13.46 6.17
N TYR A 247 11.23 12.24 5.77
CA TYR A 247 10.01 11.88 5.05
C TYR A 247 8.92 11.56 6.09
N SER A 248 7.81 12.27 6.06
CA SER A 248 6.69 12.01 6.98
C SER A 248 5.95 10.71 6.67
N GLY A 249 6.01 10.30 5.42
CA GLY A 249 5.18 9.24 4.88
C GLY A 249 3.74 9.67 4.60
N ALA A 250 2.98 8.78 3.98
CA ALA A 250 1.55 8.94 3.76
C ALA A 250 0.77 8.79 5.08
N PRO A 251 -0.20 9.67 5.38
CA PRO A 251 -0.95 9.63 6.66
C PRO A 251 -1.91 8.45 6.77
N GLU A 252 -2.29 7.84 5.67
CA GLU A 252 -3.00 6.56 5.60
C GLU A 252 -2.23 5.60 4.70
N ILE A 253 -2.17 4.34 5.07
CA ILE A 253 -1.47 3.31 4.30
C ILE A 253 -2.18 3.10 2.97
N ASP A 254 -1.45 3.07 1.88
CA ASP A 254 -1.99 3.01 0.52
C ASP A 254 -1.53 1.80 -0.31
N ARG A 255 -0.62 1.03 0.23
CA ARG A 255 -0.05 -0.18 -0.39
C ARG A 255 0.51 -1.14 0.65
N PHE A 256 0.82 -2.37 0.24
CA PHE A 256 1.54 -3.30 1.12
C PHE A 256 2.93 -2.76 1.44
N PRO A 257 3.26 -2.54 2.73
CA PRO A 257 4.52 -1.94 3.12
C PRO A 257 5.69 -2.89 2.83
N LYS A 258 6.79 -2.33 2.33
CA LYS A 258 8.05 -3.06 2.23
C LYS A 258 8.68 -3.24 3.62
N PRO A 259 9.52 -4.26 3.84
CA PRO A 259 10.22 -4.44 5.12
C PRO A 259 10.91 -3.16 5.58
N GLY A 260 10.72 -2.79 6.85
CA GLY A 260 11.29 -1.58 7.44
C GLY A 260 10.53 -0.28 7.17
N GLN A 261 9.54 -0.25 6.29
CA GLN A 261 8.69 0.92 6.10
C GLN A 261 7.70 1.08 7.26
N ARG A 262 7.45 2.32 7.65
CA ARG A 262 6.48 2.70 8.69
C ARG A 262 5.46 3.70 8.12
N PRO A 263 4.54 3.26 7.24
CA PRO A 263 3.50 4.14 6.68
C PRO A 263 2.41 4.43 7.72
N GLY A 264 1.48 5.32 7.37
CA GLY A 264 0.36 5.68 8.23
C GLY A 264 0.72 6.65 9.35
N HIS A 265 1.69 7.53 9.14
CA HIS A 265 2.18 8.49 10.12
C HIS A 265 2.19 9.92 9.55
N VAL A 266 2.24 10.86 10.47
CA VAL A 266 2.63 12.26 10.26
C VAL A 266 3.77 12.59 11.22
N ALA A 267 4.56 13.63 10.93
CA ALA A 267 5.61 14.08 11.83
C ALA A 267 5.18 15.35 12.58
N VAL A 268 5.21 15.34 13.89
CA VAL A 268 5.15 16.54 14.73
C VAL A 268 6.56 17.05 14.91
N VAL A 269 6.81 18.27 14.45
CA VAL A 269 8.14 18.85 14.39
C VAL A 269 8.23 20.11 15.23
N THR A 270 9.25 20.19 16.08
CA THR A 270 9.56 21.41 16.82
C THR A 270 10.94 21.89 16.42
N VAL A 271 11.02 23.14 15.95
CA VAL A 271 12.25 23.76 15.45
C VAL A 271 12.59 25.02 16.21
N ALA A 272 13.89 25.31 16.29
CA ALA A 272 14.44 26.58 16.69
C ALA A 272 15.67 26.88 15.82
N ARG A 273 15.98 28.15 15.59
CA ARG A 273 17.12 28.54 14.77
C ARG A 273 18.44 28.00 15.35
N GLY A 274 19.21 27.29 14.53
CA GLY A 274 20.50 26.73 14.86
C GLY A 274 20.48 25.53 15.81
N ALA A 275 19.29 25.04 16.21
CA ALA A 275 19.14 23.84 17.03
C ALA A 275 18.75 22.62 16.18
N GLU A 276 19.03 21.43 16.69
CA GLU A 276 18.55 20.18 16.09
C GLU A 276 17.03 20.09 16.26
N PRO A 277 16.28 19.76 15.19
CA PRO A 277 14.82 19.65 15.25
C PRO A 277 14.41 18.43 16.08
N ARG A 278 13.34 18.57 16.86
CA ARG A 278 12.69 17.43 17.47
C ARG A 278 11.59 16.93 16.54
N VAL A 279 11.68 15.69 16.11
CA VAL A 279 10.73 15.04 15.20
C VAL A 279 10.09 13.85 15.90
N GLU A 280 8.76 13.85 16.00
CA GLU A 280 7.98 12.79 16.62
C GLU A 280 7.00 12.21 15.60
N PRO A 281 7.13 10.92 15.20
CA PRO A 281 6.13 10.26 14.36
C PRO A 281 4.86 10.01 15.16
N VAL A 282 3.71 10.39 14.61
CA VAL A 282 2.38 10.16 15.18
C VAL A 282 1.56 9.33 14.21
N ALA A 283 1.04 8.20 14.66
CA ALA A 283 0.23 7.31 13.83
C ALA A 283 -1.13 7.96 13.52
N THR A 284 -1.49 7.98 12.25
CA THR A 284 -2.76 8.48 11.72
C THR A 284 -3.46 7.44 10.86
N GLY A 285 -2.74 6.42 10.36
CA GLY A 285 -3.29 5.33 9.60
C GLY A 285 -4.23 4.47 10.42
N ARG A 286 -5.31 4.05 9.79
CA ARG A 286 -6.33 3.18 10.41
C ARG A 286 -6.31 1.78 9.83
N PHE A 287 -6.04 1.65 8.53
CA PHE A 287 -6.03 0.36 7.88
C PHE A 287 -4.77 -0.42 8.19
N ARG A 288 -4.93 -1.73 8.27
CA ARG A 288 -3.83 -2.67 8.48
C ARG A 288 -3.61 -3.46 7.20
N TRP A 289 -2.40 -3.41 6.70
CA TRP A 289 -1.97 -4.13 5.51
C TRP A 289 -1.09 -5.29 5.97
N LEU A 290 -1.65 -6.49 5.96
CA LEU A 290 -1.04 -7.71 6.48
C LEU A 290 -0.34 -8.45 5.33
N VAL A 291 0.91 -8.85 5.56
CA VAL A 291 1.66 -9.72 4.66
C VAL A 291 2.06 -10.96 5.44
N HIS A 292 1.76 -12.14 4.91
CA HIS A 292 2.09 -13.39 5.56
C HIS A 292 2.35 -14.49 4.56
N SER A 293 3.38 -15.31 4.83
CA SER A 293 3.68 -16.52 4.09
C SER A 293 3.51 -17.71 5.03
N ALA A 294 2.65 -18.66 4.68
CA ALA A 294 2.36 -19.85 5.46
C ALA A 294 2.68 -21.11 4.67
N ALA A 295 3.47 -21.99 5.27
CA ALA A 295 3.64 -23.35 4.81
C ALA A 295 2.63 -24.24 5.53
N LEU A 296 1.61 -24.73 4.82
CA LEU A 296 0.57 -25.58 5.41
C LEU A 296 1.18 -26.95 5.79
N GLY A 297 1.14 -27.26 7.08
CA GLY A 297 1.65 -28.50 7.67
C GLY A 297 0.52 -29.43 8.13
N ALA A 298 0.78 -30.21 9.17
CA ALA A 298 -0.16 -31.21 9.70
C ALA A 298 -1.47 -30.63 10.25
N ASP A 299 -1.45 -29.38 10.75
CA ASP A 299 -2.64 -28.67 11.26
C ASP A 299 -3.30 -27.78 10.19
N GLY A 300 -2.65 -27.69 9.03
CA GLY A 300 -3.16 -27.23 7.75
C GLY A 300 -4.02 -25.98 7.77
N PRO A 301 -5.25 -26.04 7.21
CA PRO A 301 -6.14 -24.90 7.05
C PRO A 301 -6.57 -24.22 8.35
N ARG A 302 -6.60 -24.95 9.48
CA ARG A 302 -7.03 -24.38 10.79
C ARG A 302 -6.01 -23.43 11.36
N GLU A 303 -4.71 -23.78 11.30
CA GLU A 303 -3.63 -22.91 11.75
C GLU A 303 -3.65 -21.59 10.97
N PHE A 304 -3.95 -21.65 9.67
CA PHE A 304 -4.12 -20.48 8.82
C PHE A 304 -5.33 -19.61 9.23
N ASP A 305 -6.48 -20.22 9.52
CA ASP A 305 -7.69 -19.51 10.00
C ASP A 305 -7.46 -18.87 11.38
N ASP A 306 -6.80 -19.57 12.29
CA ASP A 306 -6.42 -19.08 13.62
C ASP A 306 -5.47 -17.88 13.51
N TRP A 307 -4.48 -17.94 12.61
CA TRP A 307 -3.58 -16.82 12.36
C TRP A 307 -4.34 -15.60 11.83
N LEU A 308 -5.22 -15.76 10.84
CA LEU A 308 -6.03 -14.66 10.32
C LEU A 308 -6.93 -14.06 11.41
N THR A 309 -7.52 -14.91 12.24
CA THR A 309 -8.37 -14.48 13.37
C THR A 309 -7.57 -13.62 14.36
N GLU A 310 -6.37 -14.05 14.74
CA GLU A 310 -5.50 -13.29 15.66
C GLU A 310 -4.97 -12.01 14.99
N ALA A 311 -4.46 -12.12 13.76
CA ALA A 311 -3.91 -11.00 13.02
C ALA A 311 -4.94 -9.89 12.75
N THR A 312 -6.23 -10.23 12.64
CA THR A 312 -7.29 -9.24 12.42
C THR A 312 -7.99 -8.77 13.69
N ARG A 313 -7.58 -9.27 14.87
CA ARG A 313 -8.15 -8.85 16.16
C ARG A 313 -7.91 -7.36 16.40
N PRO A 314 -8.90 -6.61 16.92
CA PRO A 314 -8.70 -5.21 17.31
C PRO A 314 -7.60 -5.09 18.37
N VAL A 315 -6.62 -4.20 18.17
CA VAL A 315 -5.49 -4.01 19.08
C VAL A 315 -5.89 -3.13 20.29
N ALA A 316 -6.90 -2.28 20.11
CA ALA A 316 -7.42 -1.41 21.18
C ALA A 316 -8.94 -1.28 21.10
N ALA A 317 -9.55 -0.91 22.22
CA ALA A 317 -11.00 -0.63 22.26
C ALA A 317 -11.34 0.50 21.29
N GLY A 318 -12.27 0.24 20.37
CA GLY A 318 -12.68 1.20 19.32
C GLY A 318 -11.89 1.10 18.01
N GLN A 319 -10.85 0.25 17.92
CA GLN A 319 -10.27 -0.10 16.62
C GLN A 319 -11.14 -1.14 15.92
N ALA A 320 -11.30 -0.96 14.62
CA ALA A 320 -12.05 -1.88 13.81
C ALA A 320 -11.26 -3.20 13.60
N GLY A 321 -11.97 -4.30 13.48
CA GLY A 321 -11.39 -5.63 13.30
C GLY A 321 -11.05 -5.91 11.83
N PHE A 322 -11.43 -7.10 11.36
CA PHE A 322 -11.18 -7.58 10.00
C PHE A 322 -11.63 -6.61 8.89
N ASP A 323 -12.67 -5.83 9.13
CA ASP A 323 -13.24 -4.85 8.19
C ASP A 323 -12.36 -3.60 7.93
N THR A 324 -11.17 -3.53 8.53
CA THR A 324 -10.12 -2.53 8.27
C THR A 324 -8.82 -3.17 7.82
N CYS A 325 -8.85 -4.46 7.48
CA CYS A 325 -7.65 -5.20 7.09
C CYS A 325 -7.64 -5.48 5.58
N LEU A 326 -6.46 -5.32 4.98
CA LEU A 326 -6.11 -5.78 3.65
C LEU A 326 -4.99 -6.82 3.84
N ALA A 327 -5.09 -7.97 3.20
CA ALA A 327 -4.11 -9.05 3.37
C ALA A 327 -3.52 -9.48 2.05
N ARG A 328 -2.21 -9.75 2.04
CA ARG A 328 -1.48 -10.46 1.00
C ARG A 328 -0.88 -11.71 1.62
N LEU A 329 -1.29 -12.85 1.09
CA LEU A 329 -1.01 -14.15 1.65
C LEU A 329 -0.34 -15.04 0.60
N GLU A 330 0.74 -15.70 0.99
CA GLU A 330 1.43 -16.70 0.19
C GLU A 330 1.25 -18.04 0.91
N LEU A 331 0.60 -18.99 0.25
CA LEU A 331 0.39 -20.32 0.79
C LEU A 331 1.27 -21.33 0.04
N SER A 332 1.92 -22.20 0.77
CA SER A 332 2.72 -23.30 0.21
C SER A 332 2.48 -24.58 1.00
N GLY A 333 3.07 -25.68 0.55
CA GLY A 333 2.93 -26.97 1.25
C GLY A 333 1.99 -27.93 0.55
N SER A 334 1.55 -28.95 1.27
CA SER A 334 0.71 -30.03 0.74
C SER A 334 -0.59 -30.12 1.51
N VAL A 335 -1.69 -30.26 0.82
CA VAL A 335 -3.03 -30.42 1.40
C VAL A 335 -3.72 -31.63 0.79
N SER A 336 -4.45 -32.41 1.60
CA SER A 336 -5.35 -33.45 1.11
C SER A 336 -6.57 -32.82 0.42
N LEU A 337 -7.35 -33.63 -0.27
CA LEU A 337 -8.56 -33.16 -0.94
C LEU A 337 -9.59 -32.56 0.06
N ALA A 338 -9.72 -33.16 1.24
CA ALA A 338 -10.59 -32.66 2.30
C ALA A 338 -10.10 -31.34 2.87
N GLU A 339 -8.80 -31.21 3.14
CA GLU A 339 -8.17 -29.96 3.60
C GLU A 339 -8.25 -28.85 2.54
N ARG A 340 -8.14 -29.18 1.25
CA ARG A 340 -8.32 -28.22 0.16
C ARG A 340 -9.72 -27.63 0.17
N ALA A 341 -10.76 -28.45 0.32
CA ALA A 341 -12.14 -27.97 0.41
C ALA A 341 -12.40 -27.14 1.68
N GLU A 342 -11.72 -27.42 2.79
CA GLU A 342 -11.75 -26.62 4.00
C GLU A 342 -11.05 -25.28 3.79
N LEU A 343 -9.85 -25.29 3.19
CA LEU A 343 -9.07 -24.10 2.85
C LEU A 343 -9.83 -23.16 1.93
N ASP A 344 -10.48 -23.67 0.88
CA ASP A 344 -11.27 -22.88 -0.05
C ASP A 344 -12.43 -22.16 0.68
N ARG A 345 -13.11 -22.82 1.62
CA ARG A 345 -14.16 -22.20 2.43
C ARG A 345 -13.63 -21.12 3.38
N ILE A 346 -12.44 -21.35 3.97
CA ILE A 346 -11.77 -20.36 4.81
C ILE A 346 -11.41 -19.13 3.99
N ILE A 347 -10.78 -19.32 2.82
CA ILE A 347 -10.40 -18.24 1.89
C ILE A 347 -11.64 -17.44 1.47
N GLU A 348 -12.72 -18.10 1.04
CA GLU A 348 -13.97 -17.43 0.65
C GLU A 348 -14.55 -16.59 1.79
N SER A 349 -14.58 -17.15 3.00
CA SER A 349 -15.04 -16.47 4.20
C SER A 349 -14.21 -15.20 4.52
N TRP A 350 -12.89 -15.29 4.44
CA TRP A 350 -12.01 -14.15 4.70
C TRP A 350 -12.03 -13.13 3.56
N ALA A 351 -12.12 -13.55 2.31
CA ALA A 351 -12.30 -12.66 1.17
C ALA A 351 -13.57 -11.82 1.28
N ALA A 352 -14.65 -12.37 1.84
CA ALA A 352 -15.88 -11.62 2.11
C ALA A 352 -15.69 -10.56 3.22
N ARG A 353 -14.95 -10.88 4.28
CA ARG A 353 -14.77 -10.04 5.49
C ARG A 353 -13.70 -8.97 5.35
N LEU A 354 -12.57 -9.29 4.73
CA LEU A 354 -11.45 -8.36 4.52
C LEU A 354 -11.80 -7.31 3.46
N LEU A 355 -11.17 -6.14 3.53
CA LEU A 355 -11.28 -5.13 2.46
C LEU A 355 -10.64 -5.60 1.16
N ARG A 356 -9.53 -6.34 1.26
CA ARG A 356 -8.82 -6.96 0.14
C ARG A 356 -8.13 -8.23 0.63
N LEU A 357 -8.15 -9.25 -0.19
CA LEU A 357 -7.36 -10.47 -0.03
C LEU A 357 -6.64 -10.76 -1.34
N ASP A 358 -5.33 -10.60 -1.34
CA ASP A 358 -4.43 -11.09 -2.40
C ASP A 358 -3.90 -12.43 -1.96
N LEU A 359 -4.11 -13.46 -2.76
CA LEU A 359 -3.67 -14.81 -2.45
C LEU A 359 -2.76 -15.34 -3.56
N ASP A 360 -1.56 -15.73 -3.19
CA ASP A 360 -0.65 -16.57 -3.99
C ASP A 360 -0.67 -17.97 -3.39
N ASP A 361 -1.41 -18.86 -4.05
CA ASP A 361 -1.61 -20.23 -3.59
C ASP A 361 -0.72 -21.19 -4.38
N GLN A 362 0.36 -21.62 -3.76
CA GLN A 362 1.32 -22.59 -4.28
C GLN A 362 1.17 -23.96 -3.60
N THR A 363 0.03 -24.22 -2.94
CA THR A 363 -0.21 -25.52 -2.33
C THR A 363 -0.38 -26.61 -3.38
N VAL A 364 0.12 -27.80 -3.07
CA VAL A 364 -0.03 -28.98 -3.93
C VAL A 364 -0.96 -29.99 -3.26
N LEU A 365 -1.81 -30.63 -4.07
CA LEU A 365 -2.64 -31.71 -3.57
C LEU A 365 -1.76 -32.92 -3.23
N SER A 366 -1.84 -33.36 -2.00
CA SER A 366 -1.16 -34.55 -1.50
C SER A 366 -2.23 -35.50 -0.95
N PRO A 367 -2.38 -36.67 -1.51
CA PRO A 367 -3.38 -37.59 -0.99
C PRO A 367 -3.07 -37.99 0.45
N SER A 368 -4.08 -38.09 1.28
CA SER A 368 -3.97 -38.63 2.64
C SER A 368 -3.58 -40.10 2.61
N PRO A 369 -3.07 -40.65 3.71
CA PRO A 369 -2.78 -42.09 3.80
C PRO A 369 -4.00 -42.98 3.50
N THR A 370 -5.22 -42.47 3.74
CA THR A 370 -6.47 -43.19 3.43
C THR A 370 -6.72 -43.16 1.93
N GLU A 371 -6.62 -42.02 1.26
CA GLU A 371 -6.79 -41.89 -0.19
C GLU A 371 -5.72 -42.71 -0.96
N ILE A 372 -4.49 -42.71 -0.45
CA ILE A 372 -3.44 -43.57 -1.03
C ILE A 372 -3.82 -45.06 -0.93
N ARG A 373 -4.39 -45.47 0.19
CA ARG A 373 -4.84 -46.88 0.38
C ARG A 373 -6.03 -47.20 -0.51
N GLU A 374 -7.01 -46.29 -0.58
CA GLU A 374 -8.16 -46.45 -1.49
C GLU A 374 -7.74 -46.53 -2.96
N LEU A 375 -6.68 -45.80 -3.36
CA LEU A 375 -6.11 -45.86 -4.67
C LEU A 375 -5.53 -47.28 -4.96
N ALA A 376 -4.88 -47.88 -3.96
CA ALA A 376 -4.30 -49.25 -4.08
C ALA A 376 -5.35 -50.35 -3.99
N GLU A 377 -6.50 -50.10 -3.35
CA GLU A 377 -7.59 -51.06 -3.17
C GLU A 377 -8.74 -50.87 -4.20
N ARG A 378 -8.59 -49.97 -5.18
CA ARG A 378 -9.63 -49.56 -6.13
C ARG A 378 -10.16 -50.74 -6.97
N PRO A 379 -11.46 -51.11 -6.84
CA PRO A 379 -11.97 -52.32 -7.53
C PRO A 379 -12.23 -52.05 -9.02
N GLY A 380 -12.43 -50.80 -9.42
CA GLY A 380 -12.82 -50.44 -10.79
C GLY A 380 -11.66 -50.38 -11.79
N ASP A 381 -10.40 -50.29 -11.33
CA ASP A 381 -9.23 -50.19 -12.19
C ASP A 381 -8.03 -50.97 -11.60
N PRO A 382 -7.90 -52.25 -11.94
CA PRO A 382 -6.86 -53.12 -11.39
C PRO A 382 -5.42 -52.71 -11.75
N ILE A 383 -5.24 -51.96 -12.85
CA ILE A 383 -3.92 -51.50 -13.29
C ILE A 383 -3.45 -50.37 -12.37
N ILE A 384 -4.30 -49.40 -12.12
CA ILE A 384 -4.00 -48.29 -11.22
C ILE A 384 -3.77 -48.80 -9.80
N ALA A 385 -4.61 -49.74 -9.33
CA ALA A 385 -4.47 -50.33 -8.00
C ALA A 385 -3.11 -51.09 -7.87
N CYS A 386 -2.69 -51.83 -8.89
CA CYS A 386 -1.41 -52.51 -8.88
C CYS A 386 -0.22 -51.53 -8.85
N VAL A 387 -0.24 -50.50 -9.68
CA VAL A 387 0.83 -49.48 -9.72
C VAL A 387 0.90 -48.70 -8.37
N ALA A 388 -0.24 -48.34 -7.79
CA ALA A 388 -0.29 -47.70 -6.49
C ALA A 388 0.29 -48.60 -5.39
N ALA A 389 -0.10 -49.86 -5.35
CA ALA A 389 0.40 -50.83 -4.38
C ALA A 389 1.93 -51.07 -4.51
N GLU A 390 2.48 -51.12 -5.75
CA GLU A 390 3.91 -51.22 -5.97
C GLU A 390 4.67 -49.96 -5.48
N LEU A 391 4.16 -48.76 -5.77
CA LEU A 391 4.76 -47.52 -5.31
C LEU A 391 4.75 -47.42 -3.77
N ILE A 392 3.66 -47.82 -3.12
CA ILE A 392 3.57 -47.88 -1.65
C ILE A 392 4.57 -48.88 -1.08
N ALA A 393 4.68 -50.06 -1.67
CA ALA A 393 5.64 -51.08 -1.24
C ALA A 393 7.11 -50.66 -1.41
N MET A 394 7.39 -49.70 -2.30
CA MET A 394 8.72 -49.10 -2.46
C MET A 394 9.05 -48.08 -1.34
N LEU A 395 8.04 -47.50 -0.67
CA LEU A 395 8.25 -46.61 0.47
C LEU A 395 8.52 -47.35 1.78
N GLU A 396 8.17 -48.64 1.87
CA GLU A 396 8.45 -49.45 3.05
C GLU A 396 9.95 -49.72 3.18
N PRO A 397 10.57 -49.58 4.36
CA PRO A 397 11.99 -49.84 4.54
C PRO A 397 12.29 -51.33 4.32
N LYS A 398 12.82 -51.66 3.17
CA LYS A 398 13.33 -53.02 2.90
C LYS A 398 14.76 -53.15 3.39
N THR A 399 15.07 -54.21 4.13
CA THR A 399 16.43 -54.61 4.48
C THR A 399 17.26 -54.74 3.18
N PRO A 400 18.41 -54.08 3.03
CA PRO A 400 19.16 -54.11 1.78
C PRO A 400 19.59 -55.55 1.45
N ALA A 401 19.06 -56.06 0.36
CA ALA A 401 19.57 -57.30 -0.24
C ALA A 401 20.91 -56.97 -0.90
N SER A 402 21.95 -57.75 -0.59
CA SER A 402 23.29 -57.59 -1.13
C SER A 402 23.26 -57.74 -2.66
N GLY A 403 23.41 -56.65 -3.43
CA GLY A 403 23.71 -56.72 -4.86
C GLY A 403 22.67 -56.15 -5.84
N GLY A 404 21.75 -55.29 -5.41
CA GLY A 404 20.79 -54.61 -6.29
C GLY A 404 21.12 -53.13 -6.48
N ASP A 405 20.55 -52.52 -7.53
CA ASP A 405 20.58 -51.08 -7.75
C ASP A 405 20.08 -50.33 -6.51
N ALA A 406 20.61 -49.13 -6.25
CA ALA A 406 20.18 -48.30 -5.14
C ALA A 406 18.66 -48.07 -5.22
N PRO A 407 17.92 -48.20 -4.11
CA PRO A 407 16.48 -47.93 -4.13
C PRO A 407 16.23 -46.51 -4.60
N PRO A 408 15.16 -46.28 -5.37
CA PRO A 408 14.80 -44.91 -5.80
C PRO A 408 14.56 -44.02 -4.59
N ASP A 409 14.84 -42.73 -4.77
CA ASP A 409 14.67 -41.72 -3.75
C ASP A 409 13.21 -41.74 -3.23
N PRO A 410 12.97 -41.87 -1.91
CA PRO A 410 11.62 -41.86 -1.34
C PRO A 410 10.77 -40.63 -1.74
N ASP A 411 11.40 -39.49 -1.99
CA ASP A 411 10.69 -38.27 -2.42
C ASP A 411 10.20 -38.39 -3.87
N VAL A 412 10.96 -39.05 -4.75
CA VAL A 412 10.52 -39.34 -6.12
C VAL A 412 9.35 -40.33 -6.11
N ILE A 413 9.36 -41.30 -5.22
CA ILE A 413 8.24 -42.26 -5.09
C ILE A 413 6.99 -41.56 -4.59
N ARG A 414 7.09 -40.68 -3.59
CA ARG A 414 5.97 -39.89 -3.11
C ARG A 414 5.37 -39.02 -4.23
N GLN A 415 6.21 -38.32 -4.99
CA GLN A 415 5.76 -37.52 -6.13
C GLN A 415 5.04 -38.38 -7.19
N ALA A 416 5.52 -39.61 -7.45
CA ALA A 416 4.85 -40.51 -8.36
C ALA A 416 3.46 -40.95 -7.87
N ILE A 417 3.31 -41.23 -6.56
CA ILE A 417 2.00 -41.57 -5.95
C ILE A 417 1.06 -40.36 -6.07
N TYR A 418 1.53 -39.15 -5.81
CA TYR A 418 0.74 -37.92 -5.90
C TYR A 418 0.29 -37.64 -7.34
N ALA A 419 1.19 -37.80 -8.29
CA ALA A 419 0.87 -37.67 -9.72
C ALA A 419 -0.19 -38.69 -10.18
N LEU A 420 -0.05 -39.95 -9.73
CA LEU A 420 -1.01 -41.01 -10.03
C LEU A 420 -2.40 -40.67 -9.44
N HIS A 421 -2.45 -40.23 -8.18
CA HIS A 421 -3.68 -39.82 -7.51
C HIS A 421 -4.36 -38.64 -8.23
N ALA A 422 -3.60 -37.59 -8.59
CA ALA A 422 -4.11 -36.45 -9.32
C ALA A 422 -4.69 -36.84 -10.70
N LEU A 423 -4.02 -37.75 -11.44
CA LEU A 423 -4.51 -38.22 -12.72
C LEU A 423 -5.83 -39.00 -12.57
N VAL A 424 -5.95 -39.82 -11.55
CA VAL A 424 -7.16 -40.61 -11.28
C VAL A 424 -8.32 -39.71 -10.86
N THR A 425 -8.07 -38.77 -9.99
CA THR A 425 -9.10 -37.82 -9.56
C THR A 425 -9.60 -36.90 -10.70
N ALA A 426 -8.68 -36.54 -11.62
CA ALA A 426 -9.04 -35.77 -12.81
C ALA A 426 -9.86 -36.59 -13.84
N ALA A 427 -9.65 -37.92 -13.89
CA ALA A 427 -10.34 -38.84 -14.81
C ALA A 427 -11.76 -39.21 -14.32
N ASP A 428 -11.97 -39.22 -13.00
CA ASP A 428 -13.25 -39.48 -12.36
C ASP A 428 -13.74 -38.22 -11.60
N PRO A 429 -14.18 -37.20 -12.31
CA PRO A 429 -14.81 -36.08 -11.61
C PRO A 429 -16.06 -36.60 -10.92
N GLU A 430 -16.19 -36.41 -9.59
CA GLU A 430 -17.44 -36.70 -8.86
C GLU A 430 -18.63 -36.12 -9.64
N PRO A 431 -19.75 -36.87 -9.74
CA PRO A 431 -20.91 -36.34 -10.38
C PRO A 431 -21.31 -35.07 -9.65
N THR A 432 -21.12 -33.93 -10.31
CA THR A 432 -21.57 -32.64 -9.77
C THR A 432 -23.03 -32.74 -9.42
N ALA A 433 -23.33 -32.82 -8.12
CA ALA A 433 -24.67 -32.75 -7.61
C ALA A 433 -25.33 -31.49 -8.19
N ASP A 434 -26.31 -31.73 -9.07
CA ASP A 434 -27.34 -30.84 -9.56
C ASP A 434 -26.91 -29.35 -9.72
N ARG A 435 -26.28 -29.02 -10.83
CA ARG A 435 -26.35 -27.66 -11.32
C ARG A 435 -27.79 -27.40 -11.73
N PRO A 436 -28.52 -26.46 -11.11
CA PRO A 436 -29.82 -26.08 -11.58
C PRO A 436 -29.72 -25.64 -13.04
N THR A 437 -30.43 -26.33 -13.91
CA THR A 437 -30.56 -25.98 -15.34
C THR A 437 -30.95 -24.50 -15.42
N PRO A 438 -30.24 -23.63 -16.17
CA PRO A 438 -30.67 -22.25 -16.35
C PRO A 438 -32.06 -22.29 -16.97
N ALA A 439 -33.03 -21.61 -16.34
CA ALA A 439 -34.39 -21.45 -16.84
C ALA A 439 -34.32 -20.86 -18.26
N PRO A 440 -35.14 -21.33 -19.21
CA PRO A 440 -35.17 -20.80 -20.56
C PRO A 440 -35.49 -19.29 -20.51
N ALA A 441 -34.65 -18.49 -21.20
CA ALA A 441 -34.82 -17.05 -21.31
C ALA A 441 -36.26 -16.72 -21.70
N ALA A 442 -36.94 -15.95 -20.88
CA ALA A 442 -38.28 -15.44 -21.15
C ALA A 442 -38.24 -14.65 -22.48
N ALA A 443 -39.10 -15.07 -23.41
CA ALA A 443 -39.25 -14.39 -24.70
C ALA A 443 -39.69 -12.94 -24.45
N THR A 444 -38.92 -12.03 -25.03
CA THR A 444 -39.18 -10.58 -25.09
C THR A 444 -40.58 -10.40 -25.75
N PRO A 445 -41.54 -9.69 -25.18
CA PRO A 445 -42.79 -9.38 -25.86
C PRO A 445 -42.50 -8.40 -27.01
N ALA A 446 -43.02 -8.72 -28.21
CA ALA A 446 -42.98 -7.91 -29.39
C ALA A 446 -43.64 -6.54 -29.11
N MET A 447 -42.90 -5.46 -29.41
CA MET A 447 -43.45 -4.10 -29.46
C MET A 447 -44.52 -4.02 -30.59
N LEU A 448 -45.75 -3.65 -30.21
CA LEU A 448 -46.78 -3.20 -31.14
C LEU A 448 -46.41 -1.80 -31.65
N PRO A 449 -46.72 -1.49 -32.95
CA PRO A 449 -46.42 -0.18 -33.53
C PRO A 449 -47.33 0.89 -32.91
N ALA A 450 -46.80 2.06 -32.66
CA ALA A 450 -47.52 3.24 -32.21
C ALA A 450 -48.45 3.73 -33.29
N GLU A 451 -49.73 3.87 -32.97
CA GLU A 451 -50.70 4.58 -33.82
C GLU A 451 -50.42 6.10 -33.73
N ASP A 452 -50.32 6.66 -34.90
CA ASP A 452 -50.24 8.09 -35.20
C ASP A 452 -51.64 8.71 -34.93
N THR A 453 -51.71 9.65 -33.96
CA THR A 453 -52.90 10.47 -33.78
C THR A 453 -52.50 11.93 -33.77
N THR A 454 -52.57 12.55 -34.95
CA THR A 454 -52.72 13.98 -35.16
C THR A 454 -54.03 14.47 -34.58
N GLN A 455 -54.02 15.38 -33.64
CA GLN A 455 -54.81 16.64 -33.58
C GLN A 455 -54.22 17.58 -32.52
#